data_719bca2418f24c861aabd4fbc8e549bb
#
_entry.id   719bca2418f24c861aabd4fbc8e549bb
#
_cell.length_a   1.000
_cell.length_b   1.000
_cell.length_c   1.000
_cell.angle_alpha   90.00
_cell.angle_beta   90.00
_cell.angle_gamma   90.00
#
_symmetry.space_group_name_H-M   'P 1'
#
loop_
_entity.id
_entity.type
_entity.pdbx_description
1 polymer ?
#
loop_
_entity_poly.entity_id
_entity_poly.type
_entity_poly.pdbx_seq_one_letter_code
_entity_poly.pdbx_strand_id
1 'polypeptide(L)'
;MALLIKKSRLPGAGKGLYTTKAIRKDARIIEYRGEIIGNSEYRRRTRREEDQYLFYLRRDLCIDALHTPQYKARYANDAAGITRMKGIRNNSDYMTFGDKCFIVASRDIKAGEEIFVNYTKSYWDSMRKRMKKRKKAATQKKR
;
A
#
# COMPACT_ATOMS: atom_id res chain seq x y z
N MET A 1 -17.57 8.53 4.23
CA MET A 1 -17.01 7.60 5.21
C MET A 1 -15.91 8.32 5.98
N ALA A 2 -15.91 8.22 7.30
CA ALA A 2 -14.99 8.98 8.14
C ALA A 2 -13.66 8.23 8.29
N LEU A 3 -12.67 8.65 7.52
CA LEU A 3 -11.31 8.08 7.53
C LEU A 3 -10.32 9.12 8.05
N LEU A 4 -9.36 8.67 8.84
CA LEU A 4 -8.31 9.50 9.44
C LEU A 4 -6.93 9.00 9.05
N ILE A 5 -6.00 9.95 8.92
CA ILE A 5 -4.57 9.65 8.79
C ILE A 5 -3.91 10.02 10.12
N LYS A 6 -3.25 9.06 10.73
CA LYS A 6 -2.44 9.28 11.94
C LYS A 6 -1.34 8.23 12.01
N LYS A 7 -0.44 8.32 13.00
CA LYS A 7 0.67 7.39 13.14
C LYS A 7 0.19 5.94 13.15
N SER A 8 0.81 5.08 12.32
CA SER A 8 0.49 3.66 12.27
C SER A 8 0.90 2.95 13.56
N ARG A 9 0.14 1.92 13.91
CA ARG A 9 0.49 1.01 15.01
C ARG A 9 1.67 0.11 14.68
N LEU A 10 2.02 -0.04 13.39
CA LEU A 10 3.21 -0.79 12.99
C LEU A 10 4.45 0.08 13.19
N PRO A 11 5.46 -0.39 13.96
CA PRO A 11 6.69 0.36 14.16
C PRO A 11 7.40 0.65 12.83
N GLY A 12 7.83 1.89 12.64
CA GLY A 12 8.56 2.31 11.44
C GLY A 12 7.73 2.47 10.19
N ALA A 13 6.40 2.22 10.23
CA ALA A 13 5.53 2.36 9.06
C ALA A 13 5.10 3.80 8.80
N GLY A 14 5.39 4.73 9.70
CA GLY A 14 4.99 6.12 9.57
C GLY A 14 3.49 6.30 9.78
N LYS A 15 2.83 6.94 8.81
CA LYS A 15 1.38 7.18 8.88
C LYS A 15 0.58 5.94 8.48
N GLY A 16 -0.64 5.84 9.01
CA GLY A 16 -1.60 4.79 8.69
C GLY A 16 -2.98 5.37 8.45
N LEU A 17 -3.86 4.54 7.93
CA LEU A 17 -5.26 4.87 7.62
C LEU A 17 -6.17 4.24 8.67
N TYR A 18 -7.06 5.02 9.26
CA TYR A 18 -7.97 4.59 10.32
C TYR A 18 -9.41 4.90 9.95
N THR A 19 -10.33 4.10 10.46
CA THR A 19 -11.77 4.38 10.33
C THR A 19 -12.35 4.87 11.67
N THR A 20 -13.23 5.88 11.61
CA THR A 20 -13.97 6.35 12.79
C THR A 20 -15.30 5.64 12.97
N LYS A 21 -15.73 4.86 11.96
CA LYS A 21 -17.00 4.13 11.99
C LYS A 21 -16.77 2.65 11.69
N ALA A 22 -17.64 1.78 12.19
CA ALA A 22 -17.60 0.36 11.86
C ALA A 22 -17.82 0.15 10.36
N ILE A 23 -17.08 -0.80 9.81
CA ILE A 23 -17.16 -1.18 8.38
C ILE A 23 -17.48 -2.66 8.32
N ARG A 24 -18.47 -3.04 7.53
CA ARG A 24 -18.84 -4.45 7.34
C ARG A 24 -17.91 -5.12 6.34
N LYS A 25 -17.71 -6.41 6.52
CA LYS A 25 -17.06 -7.27 5.54
C LYS A 25 -17.62 -7.03 4.13
N ASP A 26 -16.78 -7.04 3.13
CA ASP A 26 -17.08 -6.84 1.71
C ASP A 26 -17.45 -5.41 1.33
N ALA A 27 -17.51 -4.48 2.27
CA ALA A 27 -17.74 -3.07 1.95
C ALA A 27 -16.53 -2.45 1.27
N ARG A 28 -16.78 -1.62 0.27
CA ARG A 28 -15.74 -0.78 -0.35
C ARG A 28 -15.41 0.36 0.61
N ILE A 29 -14.16 0.41 1.06
CA ILE A 29 -13.74 1.40 2.04
C ILE A 29 -13.39 2.72 1.37
N ILE A 30 -12.52 2.67 0.37
CA ILE A 30 -12.01 3.86 -0.33
C ILE A 30 -11.46 3.45 -1.69
N GLU A 31 -11.59 4.32 -2.67
CA GLU A 31 -10.93 4.16 -3.97
C GLU A 31 -9.46 4.52 -3.87
N TYR A 32 -8.59 3.69 -4.44
CA TYR A 32 -7.18 4.00 -4.59
C TYR A 32 -7.00 4.94 -5.78
N ARG A 33 -6.83 6.20 -5.50
CA ARG A 33 -6.69 7.26 -6.50
C ARG A 33 -5.26 7.74 -6.59
N GLY A 34 -4.91 8.21 -7.77
CA GLY A 34 -3.63 8.80 -8.04
C GLY A 34 -3.54 9.22 -9.50
N GLU A 35 -2.35 9.46 -9.93
CA GLU A 35 -2.04 9.75 -11.32
C GLU A 35 -2.21 8.49 -12.17
N ILE A 36 -2.87 8.62 -13.33
CA ILE A 36 -3.03 7.50 -14.26
C ILE A 36 -1.86 7.51 -15.23
N ILE A 37 -1.13 6.40 -15.28
CA ILE A 37 0.05 6.27 -16.15
C ILE A 37 0.00 4.96 -16.93
N GLY A 38 0.69 4.93 -18.09
CA GLY A 38 0.82 3.74 -18.92
C GLY A 38 2.12 2.96 -18.64
N ASN A 39 2.35 1.90 -19.43
CA ASN A 39 3.48 0.98 -19.23
C ASN A 39 4.85 1.66 -19.34
N SER A 40 5.01 2.61 -20.26
CA SER A 40 6.28 3.30 -20.46
C SER A 40 6.71 4.07 -19.21
N GLU A 41 5.79 4.86 -18.66
CA GLU A 41 6.03 5.63 -17.44
C GLU A 41 6.17 4.70 -16.22
N TYR A 42 5.38 3.62 -16.16
CA TYR A 42 5.49 2.59 -15.13
C TYR A 42 6.91 2.02 -15.07
N ARG A 43 7.46 1.62 -16.22
CA ARG A 43 8.83 1.08 -16.29
C ARG A 43 9.86 2.09 -15.87
N ARG A 44 9.70 3.35 -16.28
CA ARG A 44 10.64 4.42 -15.94
C ARG A 44 10.68 4.67 -14.43
N ARG A 45 9.51 4.76 -13.79
CA ARG A 45 9.40 4.98 -12.34
C ARG A 45 9.90 3.78 -11.55
N THR A 46 9.62 2.57 -11.99
CA THR A 46 10.12 1.34 -11.36
C THR A 46 11.63 1.25 -11.41
N ARG A 47 12.25 1.59 -12.54
CA ARG A 47 13.72 1.62 -12.66
C ARG A 47 14.37 2.64 -11.73
N ARG A 48 13.69 3.74 -11.44
CA ARG A 48 14.16 4.77 -10.49
C ARG A 48 13.81 4.45 -9.05
N GLU A 49 13.15 3.34 -8.81
CA GLU A 49 12.63 2.96 -7.48
C GLU A 49 11.69 4.04 -6.89
N GLU A 50 10.94 4.72 -7.74
CA GLU A 50 9.91 5.72 -7.37
C GLU A 50 8.51 5.12 -7.47
N ASP A 51 8.35 3.86 -7.04
CA ASP A 51 7.13 3.08 -7.22
C ASP A 51 6.48 2.64 -5.90
N GLN A 52 6.74 3.37 -4.81
CA GLN A 52 6.22 3.04 -3.47
C GLN A 52 4.69 3.06 -3.40
N TYR A 53 4.03 3.88 -4.22
CA TYR A 53 2.58 4.03 -4.25
C TYR A 53 1.99 3.68 -5.61
N LEU A 54 2.70 2.86 -6.38
CA LEU A 54 2.33 2.50 -7.73
C LEU A 54 1.55 1.20 -7.75
N PHE A 55 0.32 1.25 -8.25
CA PHE A 55 -0.56 0.10 -8.37
C PHE A 55 -0.74 -0.26 -9.85
N TYR A 56 -0.34 -1.47 -10.23
CA TYR A 56 -0.53 -1.99 -11.58
C TYR A 56 -1.95 -2.58 -11.69
N LEU A 57 -2.85 -1.89 -12.35
CA LEU A 57 -4.24 -2.32 -12.48
C LEU A 57 -4.39 -3.38 -13.57
N ARG A 58 -3.90 -3.08 -14.74
CA ARG A 58 -3.82 -3.96 -15.89
C ARG A 58 -2.83 -3.39 -16.90
N ARG A 59 -2.57 -4.13 -17.99
CA ARG A 59 -1.65 -3.69 -19.03
C ARG A 59 -1.97 -2.25 -19.46
N ASP A 60 -0.96 -1.41 -19.46
CA ASP A 60 -0.99 -0.01 -19.87
C ASP A 60 -1.92 0.88 -19.03
N LEU A 61 -2.28 0.42 -17.83
CA LEU A 61 -3.10 1.19 -16.90
C LEU A 61 -2.61 1.00 -15.47
N CYS A 62 -1.93 1.99 -14.96
CA CYS A 62 -1.40 2.00 -13.59
C CYS A 62 -1.86 3.26 -12.87
N ILE A 63 -1.94 3.18 -11.54
CA ILE A 63 -2.30 4.30 -10.68
C ILE A 63 -1.09 4.59 -9.79
N ASP A 64 -0.62 5.83 -9.79
CA ASP A 64 0.49 6.25 -8.94
C ASP A 64 0.05 7.37 -8.00
N ALA A 65 0.08 7.08 -6.71
CA ALA A 65 -0.32 8.04 -5.66
C ALA A 65 0.87 8.78 -5.02
N LEU A 66 2.08 8.65 -5.57
CA LEU A 66 3.29 9.28 -5.01
C LEU A 66 3.14 10.80 -4.90
N HIS A 67 2.62 11.45 -5.94
CA HIS A 67 2.48 12.90 -5.99
C HIS A 67 1.07 13.40 -5.66
N THR A 68 0.22 12.54 -5.11
CA THR A 68 -1.15 12.87 -4.75
C THR A 68 -1.45 12.53 -3.28
N PRO A 69 -0.73 13.17 -2.33
CA PRO A 69 -0.87 12.85 -0.90
C PRO A 69 -2.24 13.19 -0.30
N GLN A 70 -3.05 13.97 -1.00
CA GLN A 70 -4.43 14.28 -0.59
C GLN A 70 -5.35 13.07 -0.65
N TYR A 71 -5.03 12.04 -1.42
CA TYR A 71 -5.82 10.81 -1.51
C TYR A 71 -5.37 9.84 -0.42
N LYS A 72 -6.29 9.50 0.48
CA LYS A 72 -5.99 8.80 1.74
C LYS A 72 -5.64 7.32 1.58
N ALA A 73 -6.09 6.67 0.52
CA ALA A 73 -5.90 5.22 0.35
C ALA A 73 -4.42 4.81 0.37
N ARG A 74 -3.53 5.66 -0.09
CA ARG A 74 -2.08 5.35 -0.12
C ARG A 74 -1.47 5.14 1.26
N TYR A 75 -2.13 5.59 2.33
CA TYR A 75 -1.60 5.47 3.69
C TYR A 75 -1.94 4.15 4.38
N ALA A 76 -2.76 3.30 3.76
CA ALA A 76 -3.02 1.96 4.31
C ALA A 76 -1.76 1.10 4.22
N ASN A 77 -1.33 0.56 5.35
CA ASN A 77 -0.13 -0.28 5.45
C ASN A 77 -0.50 -1.76 5.32
N ASP A 78 0.52 -2.61 5.11
CA ASP A 78 0.38 -4.06 5.11
C ASP A 78 0.93 -4.63 6.42
N ALA A 79 0.07 -5.27 7.20
CA ALA A 79 0.44 -5.87 8.48
C ALA A 79 1.23 -7.18 8.32
N ALA A 80 1.22 -7.77 7.14
CA ALA A 80 1.93 -9.02 6.83
C ALA A 80 3.23 -8.77 6.04
N GLY A 81 3.72 -7.53 6.01
CA GLY A 81 4.93 -7.15 5.29
C GLY A 81 6.22 -7.43 6.06
N ILE A 82 7.23 -6.59 5.85
CA ILE A 82 8.54 -6.73 6.50
C ILE A 82 8.42 -6.49 8.00
N THR A 83 7.72 -5.45 8.41
CA THR A 83 7.44 -5.15 9.82
C THR A 83 6.14 -5.85 10.22
N ARG A 84 6.23 -6.72 11.21
CA ARG A 84 5.07 -7.46 11.72
C ARG A 84 4.98 -7.30 13.22
N MET A 85 3.74 -7.25 13.73
CA MET A 85 3.47 -7.27 15.18
C MET A 85 2.45 -8.35 15.50
N LYS A 86 2.68 -9.07 16.60
CA LYS A 86 1.72 -10.06 17.11
C LYS A 86 0.38 -9.39 17.38
N GLY A 87 -0.69 -10.02 16.89
CA GLY A 87 -2.05 -9.54 17.08
C GLY A 87 -2.51 -8.50 16.07
N ILE A 88 -1.64 -7.99 15.21
CA ILE A 88 -2.01 -7.08 14.13
C ILE A 88 -2.05 -7.84 12.82
N ARG A 89 -3.22 -7.84 12.16
CA ARG A 89 -3.48 -8.57 10.92
C ARG A 89 -4.12 -7.67 9.87
N ASN A 90 -3.96 -8.03 8.61
CA ASN A 90 -4.68 -7.38 7.52
C ASN A 90 -6.18 -7.59 7.67
N ASN A 91 -6.96 -6.58 7.31
CA ASN A 91 -8.41 -6.59 7.36
C ASN A 91 -9.04 -6.13 6.05
N SER A 92 -8.23 -5.99 5.00
CA SER A 92 -8.71 -5.52 3.71
C SER A 92 -7.81 -6.00 2.57
N ASP A 93 -8.35 -5.93 1.36
CA ASP A 93 -7.65 -6.29 0.13
C ASP A 93 -7.89 -5.23 -0.92
N TYR A 94 -6.97 -5.12 -1.89
CA TYR A 94 -7.22 -4.37 -3.10
C TYR A 94 -8.11 -5.17 -4.04
N MET A 95 -9.17 -4.55 -4.55
CA MET A 95 -10.03 -5.17 -5.55
C MET A 95 -10.27 -4.20 -6.70
N THR A 96 -10.30 -4.74 -7.92
CA THR A 96 -10.51 -3.94 -9.13
C THR A 96 -11.96 -4.06 -9.58
N PHE A 97 -12.54 -2.91 -9.98
CA PHE A 97 -13.87 -2.81 -10.53
C PHE A 97 -13.77 -1.96 -11.80
N GLY A 98 -13.73 -2.61 -12.96
CA GLY A 98 -13.45 -1.91 -14.22
C GLY A 98 -12.04 -1.30 -14.20
N ASP A 99 -11.95 0.00 -14.42
CA ASP A 99 -10.68 0.75 -14.42
C ASP A 99 -10.37 1.41 -13.07
N LYS A 100 -11.00 0.95 -12.00
CA LYS A 100 -10.81 1.49 -10.66
C LYS A 100 -10.32 0.42 -9.69
N CYS A 101 -9.55 0.83 -8.71
CA CYS A 101 -9.09 0.00 -7.61
C CYS A 101 -9.66 0.52 -6.31
N PHE A 102 -10.17 -0.40 -5.48
CA PHE A 102 -10.71 -0.07 -4.16
C PHE A 102 -10.02 -0.91 -3.09
N ILE A 103 -9.91 -0.35 -1.89
CA ILE A 103 -9.64 -1.12 -0.70
C ILE A 103 -10.99 -1.62 -0.19
N VAL A 104 -11.12 -2.94 -0.05
CA VAL A 104 -12.36 -3.62 0.34
C VAL A 104 -12.13 -4.39 1.64
N ALA A 105 -13.05 -4.27 2.59
CA ALA A 105 -12.94 -4.98 3.86
C ALA A 105 -13.02 -6.49 3.64
N SER A 106 -12.05 -7.25 4.16
CA SER A 106 -12.04 -8.71 4.10
C SER A 106 -12.69 -9.34 5.35
N ARG A 107 -12.96 -8.53 6.37
CA ARG A 107 -13.72 -8.88 7.59
C ARG A 107 -14.37 -7.62 8.11
N ASP A 108 -15.21 -7.75 9.14
CA ASP A 108 -15.74 -6.59 9.83
C ASP A 108 -14.61 -5.81 10.50
N ILE A 109 -14.65 -4.49 10.37
CA ILE A 109 -13.67 -3.57 10.97
C ILE A 109 -14.41 -2.69 11.97
N LYS A 110 -13.89 -2.62 13.18
CA LYS A 110 -14.48 -1.82 14.25
C LYS A 110 -14.13 -0.34 14.12
N ALA A 111 -15.00 0.52 14.62
CA ALA A 111 -14.68 1.94 14.76
C ALA A 111 -13.37 2.10 15.54
N GLY A 112 -12.49 2.96 15.05
CA GLY A 112 -11.17 3.22 15.64
C GLY A 112 -10.05 2.30 15.19
N GLU A 113 -10.35 1.23 14.45
CA GLU A 113 -9.30 0.33 13.94
C GLU A 113 -8.52 0.96 12.80
N GLU A 114 -7.24 0.59 12.72
CA GLU A 114 -6.39 0.88 11.55
C GLU A 114 -6.75 -0.07 10.41
N ILE A 115 -6.78 0.48 9.20
CA ILE A 115 -7.02 -0.30 7.97
C ILE A 115 -5.68 -0.80 7.46
N PHE A 116 -5.52 -2.13 7.43
CA PHE A 116 -4.34 -2.81 6.91
C PHE A 116 -4.73 -3.60 5.67
N VAL A 117 -4.05 -3.32 4.57
CA VAL A 117 -4.34 -3.91 3.28
C VAL A 117 -3.22 -4.85 2.84
N ASN A 118 -3.56 -5.94 2.19
CA ASN A 118 -2.60 -6.90 1.67
C ASN A 118 -1.96 -6.37 0.37
N TYR A 119 -0.66 -6.06 0.40
CA TYR A 119 0.10 -5.60 -0.77
C TYR A 119 0.47 -6.72 -1.72
N THR A 120 0.33 -7.97 -1.30
CA THR A 120 0.73 -9.20 -1.98
C THR A 120 2.18 -9.62 -1.74
N LYS A 121 2.40 -10.92 -1.90
CA LYS A 121 3.73 -11.52 -1.73
C LYS A 121 4.76 -10.96 -2.72
N SER A 122 4.35 -10.75 -3.97
CA SER A 122 5.28 -10.25 -4.99
C SER A 122 5.78 -8.84 -4.73
N TYR A 123 4.96 -7.96 -4.15
CA TYR A 123 5.40 -6.64 -3.71
C TYR A 123 6.55 -6.75 -2.70
N TRP A 124 6.36 -7.55 -1.64
CA TRP A 124 7.35 -7.70 -0.58
C TRP A 124 8.60 -8.44 -1.04
N ASP A 125 8.47 -9.42 -1.93
CA ASP A 125 9.63 -10.11 -2.52
C ASP A 125 10.51 -9.13 -3.30
N SER A 126 9.90 -8.24 -4.08
CA SER A 126 10.62 -7.19 -4.81
C SER A 126 11.33 -6.22 -3.85
N MET A 127 10.66 -5.81 -2.78
CA MET A 127 11.24 -4.90 -1.80
C MET A 127 12.43 -5.54 -1.06
N ARG A 128 12.30 -6.83 -0.70
CA ARG A 128 13.41 -7.57 -0.05
C ARG A 128 14.62 -7.69 -0.97
N LYS A 129 14.42 -7.95 -2.26
CA LYS A 129 15.51 -7.99 -3.25
C LYS A 129 16.22 -6.64 -3.32
N ARG A 130 15.49 -5.54 -3.34
CA ARG A 130 16.06 -4.18 -3.36
C ARG A 130 16.88 -3.90 -2.11
N MET A 131 16.39 -4.30 -0.93
CA MET A 131 17.09 -4.12 0.34
C MET A 131 18.41 -4.90 0.36
N LYS A 132 18.41 -6.15 -0.11
CA LYS A 132 19.62 -6.98 -0.23
C LYS A 132 20.64 -6.34 -1.16
N LYS A 133 20.20 -5.83 -2.31
CA LYS A 133 21.06 -5.16 -3.29
C LYS A 133 21.70 -3.91 -2.69
N ARG A 134 20.94 -3.10 -1.95
CA ARG A 134 21.44 -1.90 -1.26
C ARG A 134 22.49 -2.24 -0.20
N LYS A 135 22.25 -3.27 0.61
CA LYS A 135 23.21 -3.75 1.61
C LYS A 135 24.50 -4.22 0.96
N LYS A 136 24.42 -4.98 -0.12
CA LYS A 136 25.58 -5.48 -0.88
C LYS A 136 26.39 -4.30 -1.44
N ALA A 137 25.74 -3.33 -2.05
CA ALA A 137 26.40 -2.13 -2.58
C ALA A 137 27.10 -1.32 -1.48
N ALA A 138 26.45 -1.13 -0.32
CA ALA A 138 27.01 -0.43 0.82
C ALA A 138 28.26 -1.16 1.37
N THR A 139 28.21 -2.48 1.46
CA THR A 139 29.35 -3.30 1.90
C THR A 139 30.54 -3.18 0.92
N GLN A 140 30.28 -3.19 -0.39
CA GLN A 140 31.32 -3.04 -1.40
C GLN A 140 31.97 -1.66 -1.35
N LYS A 141 31.22 -0.61 -1.08
CA LYS A 141 31.74 0.77 -0.96
C LYS A 141 32.65 0.96 0.26
N LYS A 142 32.51 0.13 1.30
CA LYS A 142 33.32 0.19 2.50
C LYS A 142 34.66 -0.55 2.37
N ARG A 143 34.84 -1.28 1.32
CA ARG A 143 36.09 -1.96 0.99
C ARG A 143 36.93 -1.05 0.12
#